data_299849064ba9ab299194790c04b851da
#
_entry.id   299849064ba9ab299194790c04b851da
#
_cell.length_a   1.000
_cell.length_b   1.000
_cell.length_c   1.000
_cell.angle_alpha   90.00
_cell.angle_beta   90.00
_cell.angle_gamma   90.00
#
_symmetry.space_group_name_H-M   'P 1'
#
loop_
_entity.id
_entity.type
_entity.pdbx_description
1 polymer ?
#
loop_
_entity_poly.entity_id
_entity_poly.type
_entity_poly.pdbx_seq_one_letter_code
_entity_poly.pdbx_strand_id
1 'polypeptide(L)'
;MVEIRPARTSDIKGIRALIDTFALQRRLLNKETVTLYESVQEFTVAVEDGKVVGCGALHILWEDLAEVRTVAVAEHLHGTGVGHKILEAIVAKARVIGVERIFCLTFETEFFGRHGFVEIQGTPVEPEVYTELLRSYDAGVAEFLDLESVKPNTLGNTRMLLNL
;
A
#
# COMPACT_ATOMS: atom_id res chain seq x y z
N MET A 1 6.88 10.59 20.90
CA MET A 1 5.58 9.94 20.66
C MET A 1 5.26 9.97 19.17
N VAL A 2 4.78 8.86 18.65
CA VAL A 2 4.45 8.74 17.22
C VAL A 2 2.96 9.03 17.03
N GLU A 3 2.66 9.96 16.11
CA GLU A 3 1.30 10.28 15.71
C GLU A 3 0.97 9.61 14.39
N ILE A 4 -0.20 8.96 14.31
CA ILE A 4 -0.72 8.36 13.08
C ILE A 4 -1.84 9.27 12.57
N ARG A 5 -1.71 9.76 11.35
CA ARG A 5 -2.70 10.67 10.74
C ARG A 5 -2.71 10.61 9.21
N PRO A 6 -3.74 11.16 8.57
CA PRO A 6 -3.70 11.34 7.10
C PRO A 6 -2.52 12.23 6.68
N ALA A 7 -1.95 11.93 5.53
CA ALA A 7 -0.85 12.71 5.00
C ALA A 7 -1.31 14.10 4.55
N ARG A 8 -0.40 15.06 4.67
CA ARG A 8 -0.53 16.41 4.12
C ARG A 8 0.48 16.58 2.99
N THR A 9 0.28 17.57 2.15
CA THR A 9 1.22 17.86 1.07
C THR A 9 2.65 18.08 1.57
N SER A 10 2.79 18.67 2.77
CA SER A 10 4.10 18.89 3.39
C SER A 10 4.81 17.60 3.81
N ASP A 11 4.11 16.47 3.86
CA ASP A 11 4.70 15.17 4.22
C ASP A 11 5.33 14.45 3.04
N ILE A 12 5.05 14.89 1.80
CA ILE A 12 5.48 14.17 0.60
C ILE A 12 7.00 14.01 0.52
N LYS A 13 7.75 15.02 0.90
CA LYS A 13 9.23 14.94 0.91
C LYS A 13 9.72 13.85 1.87
N GLY A 14 9.09 13.74 3.04
CA GLY A 14 9.40 12.70 4.02
C GLY A 14 9.00 11.30 3.53
N ILE A 15 7.84 11.18 2.92
CA ILE A 15 7.39 9.93 2.28
C ILE A 15 8.38 9.52 1.19
N ARG A 16 8.80 10.48 0.34
CA ARG A 16 9.78 10.22 -0.72
C ARG A 16 11.09 9.67 -0.17
N ALA A 17 11.62 10.30 0.86
CA ALA A 17 12.86 9.87 1.49
C ALA A 17 12.74 8.44 2.05
N LEU A 18 11.61 8.13 2.66
CA LEU A 18 11.35 6.81 3.22
C LEU A 18 11.24 5.74 2.13
N ILE A 19 10.49 6.03 1.05
CA ILE A 19 10.33 5.13 -0.10
C ILE A 19 11.69 4.86 -0.76
N ASP A 20 12.52 5.89 -0.94
CA ASP A 20 13.83 5.75 -1.57
C ASP A 20 14.71 4.76 -0.81
N THR A 21 14.67 4.79 0.52
CA THR A 21 15.41 3.84 1.35
C THR A 21 15.00 2.41 1.05
N PHE A 22 13.70 2.15 0.90
CA PHE A 22 13.17 0.81 0.62
C PHE A 22 13.32 0.41 -0.85
N ALA A 23 13.25 1.36 -1.78
CA ALA A 23 13.46 1.10 -3.19
C ALA A 23 14.89 0.62 -3.48
N LEU A 24 15.88 1.20 -2.80
CA LEU A 24 17.26 0.76 -2.87
C LEU A 24 17.43 -0.69 -2.40
N GLN A 25 16.59 -1.13 -1.48
CA GLN A 25 16.56 -2.51 -0.99
C GLN A 25 15.65 -3.42 -1.83
N ARG A 26 15.10 -2.91 -2.94
CA ARG A 26 14.16 -3.62 -3.83
C ARG A 26 12.89 -4.14 -3.15
N ARG A 27 12.45 -3.46 -2.08
CA ARG A 27 11.23 -3.82 -1.33
C ARG A 27 10.00 -3.10 -1.82
N LEU A 28 10.15 -1.94 -2.47
CA LEU A 28 9.06 -1.12 -2.99
C LEU A 28 9.38 -0.66 -4.39
N LEU A 29 8.31 -0.41 -5.18
CA LEU A 29 8.45 0.22 -6.48
C LEU A 29 8.86 1.68 -6.30
N ASN A 30 9.76 2.14 -7.17
CA ASN A 30 10.11 3.54 -7.23
C ASN A 30 8.94 4.32 -7.87
N LYS A 31 8.58 5.46 -7.27
CA LYS A 31 7.51 6.33 -7.76
C LYS A 31 8.04 7.72 -8.04
N GLU A 32 7.51 8.34 -9.08
CA GLU A 32 7.80 9.74 -9.38
C GLU A 32 7.25 10.65 -8.28
N THR A 33 7.97 11.71 -7.97
CA THR A 33 7.56 12.68 -6.93
C THR A 33 6.20 13.30 -7.24
N VAL A 34 5.94 13.65 -8.50
CA VAL A 34 4.65 14.22 -8.89
C VAL A 34 3.51 13.24 -8.61
N THR A 35 3.71 11.95 -8.83
CA THR A 35 2.73 10.91 -8.54
C THR A 35 2.40 10.86 -7.05
N LEU A 36 3.38 11.05 -6.18
CA LEU A 36 3.15 11.11 -4.74
C LEU A 36 2.28 12.31 -4.37
N TYR A 37 2.53 13.49 -4.94
CA TYR A 37 1.67 14.65 -4.70
C TYR A 37 0.25 14.42 -5.18
N GLU A 38 0.09 13.84 -6.36
CA GLU A 38 -1.24 13.54 -6.93
C GLU A 38 -2.03 12.54 -6.09
N SER A 39 -1.34 11.65 -5.38
CA SER A 39 -1.94 10.60 -4.57
C SER A 39 -1.85 10.84 -3.06
N VAL A 40 -1.60 12.08 -2.62
CA VAL A 40 -1.42 12.40 -1.19
C VAL A 40 -2.61 11.95 -0.33
N GLN A 41 -3.82 12.00 -0.85
CA GLN A 41 -5.02 11.59 -0.12
C GLN A 41 -5.09 10.09 0.16
N GLU A 42 -4.32 9.29 -0.55
CA GLU A 42 -4.23 7.85 -0.32
C GLU A 42 -3.36 7.51 0.90
N PHE A 43 -2.47 8.41 1.30
CA PHE A 43 -1.44 8.12 2.30
C PHE A 43 -1.91 8.38 3.72
N THR A 44 -1.51 7.47 4.61
CA THR A 44 -1.49 7.63 6.06
C THR A 44 -0.03 7.66 6.47
N VAL A 45 0.32 8.56 7.39
CA VAL A 45 1.70 8.73 7.87
C VAL A 45 1.80 8.51 9.38
N ALA A 46 2.96 8.06 9.79
CA ALA A 46 3.42 8.08 11.17
C ALA A 46 4.45 9.20 11.29
N VAL A 47 4.25 10.09 12.25
CA VAL A 47 5.10 11.26 12.45
C VAL A 47 5.68 11.24 13.86
N GLU A 48 6.98 11.43 13.96
CA GLU A 48 7.69 11.53 15.24
C GLU A 48 8.57 12.78 15.19
N ASP A 49 8.40 13.68 16.18
CA ASP A 49 9.14 14.93 16.26
C ASP A 49 9.11 15.74 14.95
N GLY A 50 7.95 15.80 14.33
CA GLY A 50 7.73 16.54 13.09
C GLY A 50 8.29 15.87 11.84
N LYS A 51 8.80 14.65 11.93
CA LYS A 51 9.36 13.91 10.78
C LYS A 51 8.50 12.70 10.44
N VAL A 52 8.33 12.44 9.16
CA VAL A 52 7.66 11.23 8.68
C VAL A 52 8.59 10.03 8.96
N VAL A 53 8.10 9.10 9.76
CA VAL A 53 8.84 7.88 10.14
C VAL A 53 8.14 6.61 9.66
N GLY A 54 6.96 6.75 9.08
CA GLY A 54 6.25 5.63 8.48
C GLY A 54 5.18 6.13 7.53
N CYS A 55 4.77 5.28 6.61
CA CYS A 55 3.69 5.58 5.67
C CYS A 55 3.02 4.30 5.18
N GLY A 56 1.85 4.47 4.59
CA GLY A 56 1.15 3.45 3.84
C GLY A 56 0.05 4.11 3.03
N ALA A 57 -0.33 3.50 1.93
CA ALA A 57 -1.35 4.05 1.03
C ALA A 57 -2.48 3.07 0.82
N LEU A 58 -3.68 3.60 0.66
CA LEU A 58 -4.88 2.86 0.26
C LEU A 58 -5.30 3.36 -1.11
N HIS A 59 -5.21 2.51 -2.11
CA HIS A 59 -5.60 2.84 -3.48
C HIS A 59 -6.88 2.10 -3.84
N ILE A 60 -7.89 2.83 -4.30
CA ILE A 60 -9.16 2.23 -4.68
C ILE A 60 -9.02 1.60 -6.05
N LEU A 61 -9.40 0.32 -6.16
CA LEU A 61 -9.38 -0.42 -7.43
C LEU A 61 -10.77 -0.50 -8.04
N TRP A 62 -11.80 -0.74 -7.22
CA TRP A 62 -13.18 -0.88 -7.65
C TRP A 62 -14.11 -0.51 -6.49
N GLU A 63 -15.41 -0.55 -6.72
CA GLU A 63 -16.42 -0.19 -5.72
C GLU A 63 -16.23 -0.94 -4.39
N ASP A 64 -15.88 -2.22 -4.46
CA ASP A 64 -15.75 -3.09 -3.29
C ASP A 64 -14.32 -3.50 -2.96
N LEU A 65 -13.33 -2.97 -3.68
CA LEU A 65 -11.97 -3.46 -3.63
C LEU A 65 -10.95 -2.31 -3.61
N ALA A 66 -9.99 -2.42 -2.72
CA ALA A 66 -8.85 -1.49 -2.64
C ALA A 66 -7.56 -2.29 -2.50
N GLU A 67 -6.45 -1.60 -2.66
CA GLU A 67 -5.12 -2.14 -2.42
C GLU A 67 -4.40 -1.32 -1.37
N VAL A 68 -3.81 -1.99 -0.37
CA VAL A 68 -2.83 -1.36 0.50
C VAL A 68 -1.46 -1.52 -0.13
N ARG A 69 -0.75 -0.41 -0.27
CA ARG A 69 0.56 -0.38 -0.93
C ARG A 69 1.50 0.60 -0.23
N THR A 70 2.78 0.49 -0.54
CA THR A 70 3.80 1.46 -0.12
C THR A 70 3.89 1.58 1.41
N VAL A 71 3.71 0.46 2.13
CA VAL A 71 3.87 0.44 3.58
C VAL A 71 5.35 0.39 3.91
N ALA A 72 5.81 1.40 4.64
CA ALA A 72 7.21 1.52 5.03
C ALA A 72 7.31 2.16 6.41
N VAL A 73 8.23 1.67 7.23
CA VAL A 73 8.51 2.20 8.57
C VAL A 73 10.03 2.38 8.70
N ALA A 74 10.44 3.51 9.26
CA ALA A 74 11.85 3.80 9.50
C ALA A 74 12.49 2.67 10.34
N GLU A 75 13.73 2.33 10.01
CA GLU A 75 14.41 1.15 10.59
C GLU A 75 14.46 1.18 12.12
N HIS A 76 14.70 2.36 12.71
CA HIS A 76 14.76 2.51 14.17
C HIS A 76 13.44 2.22 14.89
N LEU A 77 12.32 2.17 14.17
CA LEU A 77 10.99 1.86 14.70
C LEU A 77 10.50 0.47 14.35
N HIS A 78 11.32 -0.34 13.69
CA HIS A 78 10.97 -1.75 13.43
C HIS A 78 10.77 -2.48 14.76
N GLY A 79 9.71 -3.30 14.85
CA GLY A 79 9.37 -4.03 16.06
C GLY A 79 8.66 -3.21 17.14
N THR A 80 8.36 -1.94 16.90
CA THR A 80 7.68 -1.07 17.86
C THR A 80 6.15 -1.05 17.73
N GLY A 81 5.60 -1.66 16.68
CA GLY A 81 4.16 -1.68 16.41
C GLY A 81 3.67 -0.51 15.54
N VAL A 82 4.53 0.38 15.09
CA VAL A 82 4.14 1.52 14.23
C VAL A 82 3.52 1.05 12.92
N GLY A 83 4.11 0.03 12.28
CA GLY A 83 3.55 -0.54 11.05
C GLY A 83 2.13 -1.09 11.25
N HIS A 84 1.89 -1.75 12.37
CA HIS A 84 0.56 -2.26 12.72
C HIS A 84 -0.45 -1.13 12.89
N LYS A 85 -0.06 -0.03 13.53
CA LYS A 85 -0.92 1.15 13.72
C LYS A 85 -1.26 1.82 12.39
N ILE A 86 -0.29 1.91 11.47
CA ILE A 86 -0.53 2.43 10.12
C ILE A 86 -1.55 1.55 9.39
N LEU A 87 -1.36 0.24 9.40
CA LEU A 87 -2.27 -0.68 8.72
C LEU A 87 -3.67 -0.66 9.33
N GLU A 88 -3.79 -0.59 10.66
CA GLU A 88 -5.08 -0.42 11.33
C GLU A 88 -5.80 0.86 10.87
N ALA A 89 -5.08 1.97 10.75
CA ALA A 89 -5.65 3.23 10.26
C ALA A 89 -6.10 3.11 8.80
N ILE A 90 -5.34 2.42 7.97
CA ILE A 90 -5.69 2.17 6.56
C ILE A 90 -6.94 1.30 6.47
N VAL A 91 -7.04 0.25 7.25
CA VAL A 91 -8.23 -0.63 7.28
C VAL A 91 -9.46 0.15 7.74
N ALA A 92 -9.32 1.00 8.77
CA ALA A 92 -10.41 1.87 9.23
C ALA A 92 -10.86 2.82 8.11
N LYS A 93 -9.91 3.42 7.40
CA LYS A 93 -10.20 4.29 6.24
C LYS A 93 -10.95 3.54 5.14
N ALA A 94 -10.53 2.30 4.85
CA ALA A 94 -11.19 1.45 3.86
C ALA A 94 -12.66 1.19 4.23
N ARG A 95 -12.95 0.92 5.50
CA ARG A 95 -14.32 0.73 5.98
C ARG A 95 -15.17 1.99 5.81
N VAL A 96 -14.61 3.15 6.11
CA VAL A 96 -15.31 4.44 5.95
C VAL A 96 -15.61 4.73 4.48
N ILE A 97 -14.67 4.44 3.58
CA ILE A 97 -14.86 4.62 2.14
C ILE A 97 -15.89 3.64 1.57
N GLY A 98 -15.99 2.45 2.15
CA GLY A 98 -17.03 1.48 1.80
C GLY A 98 -16.54 0.28 1.01
N VAL A 99 -15.22 0.08 0.87
CA VAL A 99 -14.71 -1.15 0.24
C VAL A 99 -14.89 -2.34 1.17
N GLU A 100 -15.03 -3.51 0.61
CA GLU A 100 -15.29 -4.75 1.34
C GLU A 100 -14.07 -5.68 1.38
N ARG A 101 -13.10 -5.45 0.49
CA ARG A 101 -11.90 -6.27 0.37
C ARG A 101 -10.69 -5.40 0.15
N ILE A 102 -9.56 -5.84 0.71
CA ILE A 102 -8.28 -5.16 0.52
C ILE A 102 -7.25 -6.17 0.03
N PHE A 103 -6.63 -5.86 -1.10
CA PHE A 103 -5.54 -6.63 -1.69
C PHE A 103 -4.20 -6.06 -1.27
N CYS A 104 -3.18 -6.91 -1.16
CA CYS A 104 -1.79 -6.47 -1.12
C CYS A 104 -0.88 -7.45 -1.85
N LEU A 105 0.25 -6.94 -2.30
CA LEU A 105 1.33 -7.71 -2.88
C LEU A 105 2.56 -7.47 -1.99
N THR A 106 3.09 -8.52 -1.33
CA THR A 106 4.03 -8.32 -0.26
C THR A 106 5.03 -9.46 -0.09
N PHE A 107 6.20 -9.13 0.47
CA PHE A 107 7.11 -10.11 1.06
C PHE A 107 6.79 -10.38 2.53
N GLU A 108 6.02 -9.50 3.19
CA GLU A 108 5.78 -9.50 4.63
C GLU A 108 4.48 -10.24 4.97
N THR A 109 4.43 -11.52 4.62
CA THR A 109 3.22 -12.34 4.76
C THR A 109 2.78 -12.51 6.22
N GLU A 110 3.74 -12.58 7.14
CA GLU A 110 3.46 -12.72 8.56
C GLU A 110 2.83 -11.43 9.13
N PHE A 111 3.38 -10.27 8.74
CA PHE A 111 2.87 -8.97 9.15
C PHE A 111 1.41 -8.80 8.71
N PHE A 112 1.11 -9.02 7.44
CA PHE A 112 -0.25 -8.89 6.93
C PHE A 112 -1.16 -10.01 7.45
N GLY A 113 -0.64 -11.20 7.61
CA GLY A 113 -1.39 -12.34 8.17
C GLY A 113 -1.95 -12.07 9.56
N ARG A 114 -1.21 -11.32 10.38
CA ARG A 114 -1.67 -10.92 11.73
C ARG A 114 -2.89 -10.01 11.69
N HIS A 115 -3.14 -9.34 10.56
CA HIS A 115 -4.30 -8.48 10.37
C HIS A 115 -5.45 -9.18 9.64
N GLY A 116 -5.33 -10.48 9.41
CA GLY A 116 -6.37 -11.29 8.79
C GLY A 116 -6.26 -11.44 7.28
N PHE A 117 -5.21 -10.91 6.68
CA PHE A 117 -4.93 -11.17 5.25
C PHE A 117 -4.57 -12.63 5.04
N VAL A 118 -5.08 -13.22 3.97
CA VAL A 118 -4.80 -14.60 3.56
C VAL A 118 -4.23 -14.62 2.16
N GLU A 119 -3.35 -15.58 1.90
CA GLU A 119 -2.78 -15.77 0.56
C GLU A 119 -3.88 -16.15 -0.43
N ILE A 120 -3.82 -15.55 -1.63
CA ILE A 120 -4.71 -15.88 -2.73
C ILE A 120 -3.91 -16.18 -4.00
N GLN A 121 -4.58 -16.83 -4.95
CA GLN A 121 -4.08 -17.04 -6.31
C GLN A 121 -5.00 -16.28 -7.27
N GLY A 122 -4.40 -15.71 -8.33
CA GLY A 122 -5.17 -15.06 -9.38
C GLY A 122 -5.69 -13.67 -8.99
N THR A 123 -6.64 -13.18 -9.77
CA THR A 123 -7.21 -11.83 -9.66
C THR A 123 -8.69 -11.96 -9.32
N PRO A 124 -9.10 -11.62 -8.08
CA PRO A 124 -10.44 -11.92 -7.57
C PRO A 124 -11.48 -10.88 -8.00
N VAL A 125 -11.66 -10.70 -9.31
CA VAL A 125 -12.66 -9.79 -9.88
C VAL A 125 -13.38 -10.46 -11.04
N GLU A 126 -14.61 -9.99 -11.31
CA GLU A 126 -15.38 -10.43 -12.44
C GLU A 126 -14.72 -10.01 -13.77
N PRO A 127 -14.97 -10.74 -14.88
CA PRO A 127 -14.36 -10.42 -16.17
C PRO A 127 -14.58 -8.99 -16.65
N GLU A 128 -15.75 -8.42 -16.41
CA GLU A 128 -16.06 -7.04 -16.79
C GLU A 128 -15.21 -6.04 -16.02
N VAL A 129 -14.98 -6.31 -14.72
CA VAL A 129 -14.15 -5.47 -13.87
C VAL A 129 -12.70 -5.56 -14.29
N TYR A 130 -12.22 -6.77 -14.59
CA TYR A 130 -10.87 -6.98 -15.11
C TYR A 130 -10.62 -6.14 -16.36
N THR A 131 -11.57 -6.18 -17.32
CA THR A 131 -11.50 -5.43 -18.57
C THR A 131 -11.42 -3.93 -18.31
N GLU A 132 -12.22 -3.40 -17.38
CA GLU A 132 -12.18 -1.99 -17.02
C GLU A 132 -10.82 -1.62 -16.38
N LEU A 133 -10.32 -2.45 -15.50
CA LEU A 133 -9.04 -2.20 -14.81
C LEU A 133 -7.85 -2.18 -15.77
N LEU A 134 -7.91 -2.88 -16.89
CA LEU A 134 -6.87 -2.83 -17.93
C LEU A 134 -6.68 -1.42 -18.50
N ARG A 135 -7.66 -0.53 -18.34
CA ARG A 135 -7.58 0.87 -18.81
C ARG A 135 -6.83 1.78 -17.86
N SER A 136 -6.50 1.32 -16.66
CA SER A 136 -5.74 2.11 -15.70
C SER A 136 -4.28 2.26 -16.13
N TYR A 137 -3.74 3.46 -15.93
CA TYR A 137 -2.30 3.73 -16.12
C TYR A 137 -1.48 3.45 -14.87
N ASP A 138 -2.11 3.08 -13.76
CA ASP A 138 -1.43 2.84 -12.49
C ASP A 138 -0.66 1.52 -12.52
N ALA A 139 0.63 1.56 -12.19
CA ALA A 139 1.48 0.37 -12.19
C ALA A 139 1.04 -0.68 -11.17
N GLY A 140 0.52 -0.25 -10.02
CA GLY A 140 -0.01 -1.18 -9.01
C GLY A 140 -1.24 -1.92 -9.49
N VAL A 141 -2.09 -1.29 -10.31
CA VAL A 141 -3.23 -1.97 -10.94
C VAL A 141 -2.72 -3.04 -11.90
N ALA A 142 -1.70 -2.77 -12.70
CA ALA A 142 -1.09 -3.77 -13.57
C ALA A 142 -0.55 -4.97 -12.76
N GLU A 143 0.05 -4.71 -11.60
CA GLU A 143 0.53 -5.76 -10.70
C GLU A 143 -0.63 -6.57 -10.09
N PHE A 144 -1.73 -5.90 -9.70
CA PHE A 144 -2.93 -6.58 -9.24
C PHE A 144 -3.47 -7.53 -10.31
N LEU A 145 -3.52 -7.08 -11.56
CA LEU A 145 -3.99 -7.87 -12.70
C LEU A 145 -3.01 -8.97 -13.12
N ASP A 146 -1.82 -8.98 -12.54
CA ASP A 146 -0.76 -9.97 -12.83
C ASP A 146 -0.33 -9.96 -14.29
N LEU A 147 -0.19 -8.76 -14.88
CA LEU A 147 0.21 -8.59 -16.27
C LEU A 147 1.70 -8.92 -16.49
N GLU A 148 2.02 -9.45 -17.67
CA GLU A 148 3.40 -9.83 -18.01
C GLU A 148 4.39 -8.67 -17.93
N SER A 149 3.96 -7.46 -18.26
CA SER A 149 4.82 -6.26 -18.22
C SER A 149 5.39 -5.94 -16.84
N VAL A 150 4.72 -6.38 -15.76
CA VAL A 150 5.14 -6.11 -14.38
C VAL A 150 5.68 -7.35 -13.66
N LYS A 151 5.75 -8.51 -14.30
CA LYS A 151 6.25 -9.75 -13.70
C LYS A 151 7.62 -9.60 -13.03
N PRO A 152 8.60 -8.90 -13.61
CA PRO A 152 9.87 -8.70 -12.93
C PRO A 152 9.76 -7.99 -11.58
N ASN A 153 8.76 -7.10 -11.43
CA ASN A 153 8.54 -6.34 -10.20
C ASN A 153 7.80 -7.16 -9.13
N THR A 154 7.05 -8.18 -9.56
CA THR A 154 6.23 -9.00 -8.67
C THR A 154 6.89 -10.32 -8.28
N LEU A 155 8.09 -10.58 -8.79
CA LEU A 155 8.78 -11.84 -8.56
C LEU A 155 9.08 -12.03 -7.06
N GLY A 156 8.62 -13.16 -6.51
CA GLY A 156 8.82 -13.50 -5.10
C GLY A 156 7.81 -12.89 -4.12
N ASN A 157 6.97 -11.96 -4.57
CA ASN A 157 5.90 -11.40 -3.75
C ASN A 157 4.74 -12.40 -3.61
N THR A 158 4.06 -12.32 -2.48
CA THR A 158 2.83 -13.08 -2.22
C THR A 158 1.62 -12.17 -2.39
N ARG A 159 0.59 -12.70 -3.04
CA ARG A 159 -0.70 -12.04 -3.23
C ARG A 159 -1.59 -12.36 -2.04
N MET A 160 -2.09 -11.35 -1.36
CA MET A 160 -2.92 -11.53 -0.17
C MET A 160 -4.18 -10.68 -0.22
N LEU A 161 -5.23 -11.15 0.45
CA LEU A 161 -6.52 -10.49 0.48
C LEU A 161 -7.10 -10.50 1.90
N LEU A 162 -7.67 -9.38 2.30
CA LEU A 162 -8.44 -9.24 3.53
C LEU A 162 -9.91 -8.99 3.16
N ASN A 163 -10.81 -9.80 3.71
CA ASN A 163 -12.25 -9.54 3.66
C ASN A 163 -12.66 -8.78 4.92
N LEU A 164 -13.23 -7.62 4.73
CA LEU A 164 -13.65 -6.75 5.84
C LEU A 164 -14.98 -7.17 6.46
#